data_da8c79843e7de19513daa2bc663b1051
#
_entry.id   da8c79843e7de19513daa2bc663b1051
#
_cell.length_a   1.000
_cell.length_b   1.000
_cell.length_c   1.000
_cell.angle_alpha   90.00
_cell.angle_beta   90.00
_cell.angle_gamma   90.00
#
_symmetry.space_group_name_H-M   'P 1'
#
loop_
_entity.id
_entity.type
_entity.pdbx_description
1 polymer ?
#
loop_
_entity_poly.entity_id
_entity_poly.type
_entity_poly.pdbx_seq_one_letter_code
_entity_poly.pdbx_strand_id
1 'polypeptide(L)' 'MGGDMTPFEFIEKNVHDELRKMKFPEGICFSVARDSVDYYKSRSVFSKSAVLDVIAWSKKRAKTLSK' A
#
# COMPACT_ATOMS: atom_id res chain seq x y z
N MET A 1 -7.90 22.35 -7.04
CA MET A 1 -7.38 21.34 -6.61
C MET A 1 -7.83 20.81 -5.35
N GLY A 2 -8.51 19.96 -5.34
CA GLY A 2 -9.06 19.53 -4.13
C GLY A 2 -7.99 18.99 -3.27
N GLY A 3 -7.20 19.01 -2.98
CA GLY A 3 -6.16 18.58 -2.16
C GLY A 3 -6.50 17.60 -1.09
N ASP A 4 -7.75 17.33 -0.90
CA ASP A 4 -8.13 16.50 0.23
C ASP A 4 -8.01 15.03 -0.12
N MET A 5 -6.82 14.49 0.04
CA MET A 5 -6.60 13.08 -0.16
C MET A 5 -6.98 12.34 1.12
N THR A 6 -7.80 11.31 0.99
CA THR A 6 -8.15 10.52 2.17
C THR A 6 -6.94 9.71 2.62
N PRO A 7 -6.89 9.30 3.89
CA PRO A 7 -5.80 8.44 4.35
C PRO A 7 -5.67 7.17 3.52
N PHE A 8 -6.78 6.65 3.03
CA PHE A 8 -6.76 5.43 2.22
C PHE A 8 -6.11 5.66 0.85
N GLU A 9 -6.41 6.79 0.23
CA GLU A 9 -5.78 7.14 -1.04
C GLU A 9 -4.28 7.36 -0.86
N PHE A 10 -3.90 7.97 0.24
CA PHE A 10 -2.50 8.19 0.57
C PHE A 10 -1.75 6.87 0.69
N ILE A 11 -2.33 5.91 1.42
CA ILE A 11 -1.75 4.57 1.58
C ILE A 11 -1.62 3.89 0.23
N GLU A 12 -2.69 3.89 -0.55
CA GLU A 12 -2.69 3.25 -1.85
C GLU A 12 -1.61 3.80 -2.76
N LYS A 13 -1.50 5.11 -2.81
CA LYS A 13 -0.50 5.77 -3.65
C LYS A 13 0.92 5.43 -3.18
N ASN A 14 1.16 5.48 -1.89
CA ASN A 14 2.48 5.19 -1.35
C ASN A 14 2.90 3.76 -1.61
N VAL A 15 2.00 2.82 -1.39
CA VAL A 15 2.28 1.41 -1.65
C VAL A 15 2.57 1.20 -3.13
N HIS A 16 1.75 1.77 -3.97
CA HIS A 16 1.93 1.64 -5.41
C HIS A 16 3.30 2.17 -5.85
N ASP A 17 3.66 3.35 -5.37
CA ASP A 17 4.94 3.97 -5.71
C ASP A 17 6.11 3.14 -5.22
N GLU A 18 6.03 2.62 -3.99
CA GLU A 18 7.11 1.81 -3.44
C GLU A 18 7.31 0.54 -4.25
N LEU A 19 6.21 -0.11 -4.63
CA LEU A 19 6.31 -1.33 -5.41
C LEU A 19 6.84 -1.08 -6.81
N ARG A 20 6.50 0.07 -7.39
CA ARG A 20 7.06 0.45 -8.69
C ARG A 20 8.55 0.65 -8.61
N LYS A 21 9.03 1.27 -7.53
CA LYS A 21 10.46 1.44 -7.32
C LYS A 21 11.19 0.11 -7.23
N MET A 22 10.51 -0.90 -6.71
CA MET A 22 11.06 -2.25 -6.62
C MET A 22 10.91 -3.02 -7.94
N LYS A 23 10.37 -2.38 -8.96
CA LYS A 23 10.22 -2.94 -10.31
C LYS A 23 9.25 -4.11 -10.40
N PHE A 24 8.25 -4.12 -9.53
CA PHE A 24 7.18 -5.10 -9.66
C PHE A 24 6.27 -4.73 -10.85
N PRO A 25 5.66 -5.74 -11.49
CA PRO A 25 4.69 -5.47 -12.55
C PRO A 25 3.54 -4.59 -12.06
N GLU A 26 3.01 -3.77 -12.96
CA GLU A 26 1.94 -2.84 -12.58
C GLU A 26 0.71 -3.55 -12.03
N GLY A 27 0.37 -4.71 -12.57
CA GLY A 27 -0.75 -5.50 -12.06
C GLY A 27 -0.57 -5.85 -10.59
N ILE A 28 0.64 -6.21 -10.21
CA ILE A 28 0.94 -6.53 -8.81
C ILE A 28 0.89 -5.26 -7.97
N CYS A 29 1.43 -4.15 -8.48
CA CYS A 29 1.39 -2.88 -7.77
C CYS A 29 -0.05 -2.49 -7.43
N PHE A 30 -0.94 -2.58 -8.41
CA PHE A 30 -2.35 -2.27 -8.21
C PHE A 30 -3.02 -3.19 -7.22
N SER A 31 -2.87 -4.49 -7.41
CA SER A 31 -3.50 -5.49 -6.54
C SER A 31 -3.07 -5.30 -5.10
N VAL A 32 -1.78 -5.19 -4.88
CA VAL A 32 -1.26 -5.08 -3.52
C VAL A 32 -1.63 -3.74 -2.91
N ALA A 33 -1.62 -2.67 -3.71
CA ALA A 33 -2.02 -1.36 -3.20
C ALA A 33 -3.47 -1.38 -2.70
N ARG A 34 -4.36 -2.03 -3.44
CA ARG A 34 -5.75 -2.16 -3.01
C ARG A 34 -5.87 -3.03 -1.76
N ASP A 35 -5.13 -4.14 -1.73
CA ASP A 35 -5.14 -5.01 -0.56
C ASP A 35 -4.60 -4.29 0.67
N SER A 36 -3.61 -3.42 0.47
CA SER A 36 -3.03 -2.68 1.58
C SER A 36 -4.02 -1.73 2.23
N VAL A 37 -4.91 -1.15 1.44
CA VAL A 37 -5.95 -0.28 1.97
C VAL A 37 -6.88 -1.09 2.89
N ASP A 38 -7.28 -2.27 2.46
CA ASP A 38 -8.11 -3.14 3.28
C ASP A 38 -7.38 -3.55 4.56
N TYR A 39 -6.10 -3.85 4.44
CA TYR A 39 -5.30 -4.19 5.60
C TYR A 39 -5.26 -3.02 6.60
N TYR A 40 -5.08 -1.81 6.08
CA TYR A 40 -5.04 -0.61 6.91
C TYR A 40 -6.39 -0.38 7.60
N LYS A 41 -7.49 -0.55 6.87
CA LYS A 41 -8.83 -0.37 7.42
C LYS A 41 -9.14 -1.35 8.54
N SER A 42 -8.56 -2.54 8.48
CA SER A 42 -8.82 -3.56 9.48
C SER A 42 -8.09 -3.31 10.80
N ARG A 43 -7.15 -2.36 10.81
CA ARG A 43 -6.43 -2.05 12.03
C ARG A 43 -7.19 -1.02 12.84
N SER A 44 -7.14 -1.16 14.14
CA SER A 44 -7.86 -0.25 15.03
C SER A 44 -7.05 1.00 15.37
N VAL A 45 -5.77 1.01 15.08
CA VAL A 45 -4.91 2.14 15.38
C VAL A 45 -4.40 2.76 14.09
N PHE A 46 -4.63 4.06 13.91
CA PHE A 46 -4.16 4.77 12.72
C PHE A 46 -3.07 5.74 13.17
N SER A 47 -1.83 5.35 13.01
CA SER A 47 -0.69 6.18 13.37
C SER A 47 0.31 6.15 12.24
N LYS A 48 1.36 6.96 12.37
CA LYS A 48 2.43 6.94 11.37
C LYS A 48 3.08 5.58 11.29
N SER A 49 3.17 4.88 12.40
CA SER A 49 3.73 3.53 12.42
C SER A 49 2.87 2.56 11.61
N ALA A 50 1.56 2.78 11.60
CA ALA A 50 0.67 1.94 10.83
C ALA A 50 0.97 2.04 9.32
N VAL A 51 1.32 3.22 8.84
CA VAL A 51 1.67 3.41 7.44
C VAL A 51 2.92 2.59 7.10
N LEU A 52 3.92 2.65 7.95
CA LEU A 52 5.15 1.89 7.74
C LEU A 52 4.89 0.39 7.77
N ASP A 53 4.04 -0.05 8.68
CA ASP A 53 3.65 -1.46 8.77
C ASP A 53 2.95 -1.91 7.49
N VAL A 54 2.05 -1.09 6.98
CA VAL A 54 1.33 -1.41 5.76
C VAL A 54 2.29 -1.53 4.58
N ILE A 55 3.23 -0.62 4.48
CA ILE A 55 4.21 -0.66 3.41
C ILE A 55 5.06 -1.94 3.49
N ALA A 56 5.52 -2.28 4.68
CA ALA A 56 6.30 -3.50 4.88
C ALA A 56 5.49 -4.74 4.52
N TRP A 57 4.24 -4.78 4.96
CA TRP A 57 3.33 -5.88 4.64
C TRP A 57 3.15 -6.00 3.13
N SER A 58 2.98 -4.85 2.47
CA SER A 58 2.75 -4.81 1.02
C SER A 58 3.94 -5.36 0.25
N LYS A 59 5.15 -5.03 0.68
CA LYS A 59 6.36 -5.52 0.02
C LYS A 59 6.43 -7.05 0.10
N LYS A 60 6.13 -7.61 1.25
CA LYS A 60 6.13 -9.06 1.42
C LYS A 60 5.07 -9.71 0.53
N ARG A 61 3.89 -9.12 0.50
CA ARG A 61 2.80 -9.67 -0.31
C ARG A 61 3.13 -9.63 -1.79
N ALA A 62 3.72 -8.52 -2.25
CA ALA A 62 4.10 -8.39 -3.65
C ALA A 62 5.13 -9.46 -4.03
N LYS A 63 6.09 -9.71 -3.17
CA LYS A 63 7.07 -10.77 -3.41
C LYS A 63 6.42 -12.14 -3.52
N THR A 64 5.43 -12.40 -2.68
CA THR A 64 4.71 -13.66 -2.72
C THR A 64 3.95 -13.81 -4.04
N LEU A 65 3.30 -12.73 -4.49
CA LEU A 65 2.52 -12.77 -5.72
C LEU A 65 3.39 -12.82 -6.98
N SER A 66 4.62 -12.33 -6.88
CA SER A 66 5.48 -12.28 -8.07
C SER A 66 6.23 -13.57 -8.35
N LYS A 67 6.11 -14.55 -7.51
CA LYS A 67 6.77 -15.84 -7.73
C LYS A 67 6.13 -16.67 -8.80
#